data_47c29435f51f8d5751d30488c4b988a1
#
_entry.id   47c29435f51f8d5751d30488c4b988a1
#
_cell.length_a   1.000
_cell.length_b   1.000
_cell.length_c   1.000
_cell.angle_alpha   90.00
_cell.angle_beta   90.00
_cell.angle_gamma   90.00
#
_symmetry.space_group_name_H-M   'P 1'
#
loop_
_entity.id
_entity.type
_entity.pdbx_description
1 polymer ?
#
loop_
_entity_poly.entity_id
_entity_poly.type
_entity_poly.pdbx_seq_one_letter_code
_entity_poly.pdbx_strand_id
1 'polypeptide(L)'
;MSSGKVVQVVGPVVDIEFPLDEKLPEINDALKIKESDDKTLTTEVALELGDGVVRTIAMDGTDGLQRGMEVENTGAPISVPVGDDTLGRVFNVLGEPVDNGPKFGPDAKRMPIHRDAPKYDELNNNTEILETGIKVIDLLAPYVRGGKIGLFGGAGVGKTVLIQELIHNIAQGHNGISVFTGVGERTREGNDMYYEMKASGVLEKTAMVYGQMNEPPGARMRVALTGLTIAEYFRDVKGQDVLLFIDNIFRFTQAGSEVSALLGRIPSAVGYQPTLATEMGQLQERITSTKKGSITSIQAVYVPADDYTDPAPATTFAHLDATTNLERWLTQIGIYPAVDPLASTSTALTPEIVGKEHYEVATEVQHVLQRYHELQDIISILGMDELSDDEKVIVARARRIQNFLSQSFSVAEQFTGTPGKYVPLKDTIKGFKGILEGKYDDLPEEAFRLVGTIDDAVEKAKKMKADTAEETAE
;
A
#
# COMPACT_ATOMS: atom_id res chain seq x y z
N MET A 1 -22.68 -31.83 -8.90
CA MET A 1 -22.37 -30.45 -9.28
C MET A 1 -23.32 -30.11 -10.40
N SER A 2 -24.01 -28.97 -10.36
CA SER A 2 -24.93 -28.56 -11.42
C SER A 2 -24.15 -28.14 -12.66
N SER A 3 -24.70 -28.42 -13.85
CA SER A 3 -24.10 -28.04 -15.12
C SER A 3 -25.01 -27.07 -15.86
N GLY A 4 -24.46 -25.95 -16.27
CA GLY A 4 -25.15 -24.91 -17.00
C GLY A 4 -24.66 -24.75 -18.42
N LYS A 5 -25.25 -23.78 -19.13
CA LYS A 5 -24.85 -23.41 -20.50
C LYS A 5 -24.78 -21.91 -20.66
N VAL A 6 -23.77 -21.44 -21.40
CA VAL A 6 -23.65 -20.05 -21.77
C VAL A 6 -24.84 -19.66 -22.67
N VAL A 7 -25.58 -18.60 -22.30
CA VAL A 7 -26.69 -18.08 -23.08
C VAL A 7 -26.42 -16.70 -23.68
N GLN A 8 -25.59 -15.90 -23.05
CA GLN A 8 -25.22 -14.57 -23.53
C GLN A 8 -23.83 -14.17 -23.08
N VAL A 9 -23.09 -13.43 -23.90
CA VAL A 9 -21.80 -12.81 -23.57
C VAL A 9 -21.88 -11.34 -23.94
N VAL A 10 -21.60 -10.47 -22.98
CA VAL A 10 -21.56 -9.01 -23.16
C VAL A 10 -20.26 -8.46 -22.53
N GLY A 11 -19.21 -8.39 -23.32
CA GLY A 11 -17.88 -8.04 -22.80
C GLY A 11 -17.44 -9.00 -21.69
N PRO A 12 -17.07 -8.48 -20.49
CA PRO A 12 -16.63 -9.31 -19.37
C PRO A 12 -17.78 -10.01 -18.61
N VAL A 13 -19.02 -9.81 -19.02
CA VAL A 13 -20.20 -10.37 -18.36
C VAL A 13 -20.75 -11.53 -19.19
N VAL A 14 -21.02 -12.65 -18.52
CA VAL A 14 -21.53 -13.88 -19.13
C VAL A 14 -22.78 -14.33 -18.40
N ASP A 15 -23.89 -14.50 -19.13
CA ASP A 15 -25.11 -15.07 -18.61
C ASP A 15 -25.13 -16.58 -18.85
N ILE A 16 -25.46 -17.33 -17.82
CA ILE A 16 -25.42 -18.79 -17.81
C ILE A 16 -26.75 -19.33 -17.30
N GLU A 17 -27.35 -20.25 -18.05
CA GLU A 17 -28.60 -20.90 -17.72
C GLU A 17 -28.32 -22.27 -17.09
N PHE A 18 -28.99 -22.55 -15.98
CA PHE A 18 -28.99 -23.83 -15.29
C PHE A 18 -30.39 -24.47 -15.32
N PRO A 19 -30.47 -25.81 -15.30
CA PRO A 19 -31.76 -26.50 -15.22
C PRO A 19 -32.54 -26.09 -13.95
N LEU A 20 -33.83 -25.86 -14.10
CA LEU A 20 -34.68 -25.39 -13.00
C LEU A 20 -34.90 -26.41 -11.88
N ASP A 21 -34.63 -27.68 -12.13
CA ASP A 21 -34.69 -28.79 -11.18
C ASP A 21 -33.35 -28.99 -10.38
N GLU A 22 -32.33 -28.23 -10.74
CA GLU A 22 -31.04 -28.24 -10.03
C GLU A 22 -30.91 -27.00 -9.13
N LYS A 23 -30.06 -27.11 -8.08
CA LYS A 23 -29.70 -25.98 -7.23
C LYS A 23 -28.91 -24.96 -8.06
N LEU A 24 -29.37 -23.72 -8.11
CA LEU A 24 -28.63 -22.63 -8.73
C LEU A 24 -27.31 -22.34 -7.97
N PRO A 25 -26.29 -21.87 -8.66
CA PRO A 25 -25.10 -21.32 -8.03
C PRO A 25 -25.45 -20.15 -7.11
N GLU A 26 -24.76 -20.05 -5.98
CA GLU A 26 -24.92 -18.93 -5.06
C GLU A 26 -24.10 -17.70 -5.55
N ILE A 27 -24.46 -16.52 -5.07
CA ILE A 27 -23.68 -15.30 -5.33
C ILE A 27 -22.23 -15.52 -4.84
N ASN A 28 -21.26 -15.09 -5.65
CA ASN A 28 -19.83 -15.30 -5.50
C ASN A 28 -19.33 -16.73 -5.81
N ASP A 29 -20.17 -17.69 -6.12
CA ASP A 29 -19.68 -18.99 -6.58
C ASP A 29 -18.86 -18.88 -7.86
N ALA A 30 -17.78 -19.65 -7.93
CA ALA A 30 -16.94 -19.77 -9.12
C ALA A 30 -17.55 -20.78 -10.09
N LEU A 31 -17.71 -20.37 -11.33
CA LEU A 31 -18.14 -21.22 -12.44
C LEU A 31 -16.99 -21.40 -13.44
N LYS A 32 -16.87 -22.59 -13.99
CA LYS A 32 -15.85 -22.94 -14.97
C LYS A 32 -16.46 -23.21 -16.34
N ILE A 33 -16.07 -22.42 -17.32
CA ILE A 33 -16.48 -22.58 -18.72
C ILE A 33 -15.34 -23.26 -19.47
N LYS A 34 -15.59 -24.44 -20.05
CA LYS A 34 -14.60 -25.16 -20.83
C LYS A 34 -14.56 -24.58 -22.25
N GLU A 35 -13.51 -23.81 -22.55
CA GLU A 35 -13.33 -23.24 -23.90
C GLU A 35 -12.68 -24.25 -24.86
N SER A 36 -11.71 -25.02 -24.36
CA SER A 36 -11.03 -26.12 -25.06
C SER A 36 -10.53 -27.15 -24.07
N ASP A 37 -9.84 -28.20 -24.57
CA ASP A 37 -9.28 -29.23 -23.68
C ASP A 37 -8.22 -28.67 -22.71
N ASP A 38 -7.52 -27.60 -23.10
CA ASP A 38 -6.43 -27.01 -22.33
C ASP A 38 -6.79 -25.64 -21.73
N LYS A 39 -7.96 -25.08 -22.04
CA LYS A 39 -8.35 -23.73 -21.58
C LYS A 39 -9.71 -23.72 -20.91
N THR A 40 -9.71 -23.24 -19.68
CA THR A 40 -10.92 -23.05 -18.86
C THR A 40 -11.00 -21.62 -18.40
N LEU A 41 -12.12 -20.95 -18.65
CA LEU A 41 -12.41 -19.61 -18.13
C LEU A 41 -13.14 -19.73 -16.79
N THR A 42 -12.66 -19.05 -15.77
CA THR A 42 -13.36 -18.90 -14.49
C THR A 42 -14.20 -17.64 -14.51
N THR A 43 -15.46 -17.76 -14.13
CA THR A 43 -16.37 -16.62 -13.91
C THR A 43 -16.91 -16.68 -12.48
N GLU A 44 -17.38 -15.56 -11.96
CA GLU A 44 -17.96 -15.43 -10.62
C GLU A 44 -19.40 -14.96 -10.72
N VAL A 45 -20.30 -15.61 -10.01
CA VAL A 45 -21.72 -15.26 -9.99
C VAL A 45 -21.91 -13.91 -9.31
N ALA A 46 -22.52 -12.95 -10.01
CA ALA A 46 -22.79 -11.61 -9.52
C ALA A 46 -24.28 -11.37 -9.23
N LEU A 47 -25.18 -11.95 -10.02
CA LEU A 47 -26.62 -11.77 -9.92
C LEU A 47 -27.39 -13.03 -10.35
N GLU A 48 -28.56 -13.22 -9.78
CA GLU A 48 -29.58 -14.12 -10.29
C GLU A 48 -30.60 -13.30 -11.11
N LEU A 49 -30.86 -13.71 -12.35
CA LEU A 49 -31.78 -13.01 -13.27
C LEU A 49 -33.20 -13.60 -13.26
N GLY A 50 -33.39 -14.73 -12.62
CA GLY A 50 -34.63 -15.53 -12.70
C GLY A 50 -34.53 -16.58 -13.79
N ASP A 51 -35.56 -17.45 -13.85
CA ASP A 51 -35.72 -18.52 -14.84
C ASP A 51 -34.49 -19.42 -15.01
N GLY A 52 -33.75 -19.66 -13.93
CA GLY A 52 -32.54 -20.48 -13.95
C GLY A 52 -31.29 -19.78 -14.49
N VAL A 53 -31.35 -18.49 -14.79
CA VAL A 53 -30.23 -17.73 -15.37
C VAL A 53 -29.49 -16.95 -14.28
N VAL A 54 -28.16 -17.10 -14.27
CA VAL A 54 -27.25 -16.29 -13.44
C VAL A 54 -26.36 -15.42 -14.33
N ARG A 55 -26.09 -14.20 -13.87
CA ARG A 55 -25.15 -13.29 -14.49
C ARG A 55 -23.83 -13.33 -13.78
N THR A 56 -22.75 -13.52 -14.54
CA THR A 56 -21.41 -13.71 -14.00
C THR A 56 -20.42 -12.71 -14.57
N ILE A 57 -19.32 -12.51 -13.84
CA ILE A 57 -18.19 -11.68 -14.27
C ILE A 57 -17.00 -12.58 -14.55
N ALA A 58 -16.41 -12.46 -15.73
CA ALA A 58 -15.26 -13.25 -16.13
C ALA A 58 -13.96 -12.74 -15.50
N MET A 59 -13.10 -13.69 -15.10
CA MET A 59 -11.77 -13.40 -14.52
C MET A 59 -10.68 -13.30 -15.57
N ASP A 60 -10.97 -13.66 -16.82
CA ASP A 60 -10.09 -13.55 -17.97
C ASP A 60 -10.90 -13.13 -19.23
N GLY A 61 -10.25 -12.98 -20.37
CA GLY A 61 -10.89 -12.60 -21.62
C GLY A 61 -12.01 -13.55 -22.02
N THR A 62 -13.10 -12.99 -22.57
CA THR A 62 -14.28 -13.76 -23.02
C THR A 62 -14.27 -14.03 -24.52
N ASP A 63 -13.16 -13.69 -25.20
CA ASP A 63 -13.02 -13.90 -26.64
C ASP A 63 -13.07 -15.39 -26.99
N GLY A 64 -13.94 -15.74 -27.93
CA GLY A 64 -14.13 -17.13 -28.35
C GLY A 64 -15.23 -17.89 -27.61
N LEU A 65 -15.86 -17.30 -26.57
CA LEU A 65 -17.01 -17.90 -25.93
C LEU A 65 -18.20 -17.96 -26.93
N GLN A 66 -18.88 -19.09 -26.91
CA GLN A 66 -20.04 -19.36 -27.74
C GLN A 66 -21.25 -19.74 -26.89
N ARG A 67 -22.42 -19.36 -27.36
CA ARG A 67 -23.69 -19.81 -26.78
C ARG A 67 -23.76 -21.34 -26.81
N GLY A 68 -24.19 -21.92 -25.69
CA GLY A 68 -24.33 -23.37 -25.55
C GLY A 68 -23.09 -24.09 -25.01
N MET A 69 -21.97 -23.37 -24.79
CA MET A 69 -20.81 -23.96 -24.10
C MET A 69 -21.19 -24.41 -22.70
N GLU A 70 -20.64 -25.56 -22.29
CA GLU A 70 -20.90 -26.16 -20.98
C GLU A 70 -20.18 -25.40 -19.87
N VAL A 71 -20.88 -25.29 -18.75
CA VAL A 71 -20.42 -24.59 -17.55
C VAL A 71 -20.54 -25.51 -16.34
N GLU A 72 -19.48 -25.67 -15.62
CA GLU A 72 -19.44 -26.42 -14.37
C GLU A 72 -19.61 -25.46 -13.19
N ASN A 73 -20.57 -25.71 -12.29
CA ASN A 73 -20.66 -25.04 -11.01
C ASN A 73 -19.71 -25.71 -10.01
N THR A 74 -18.74 -24.95 -9.47
CA THR A 74 -17.81 -25.48 -8.45
C THR A 74 -18.46 -25.63 -7.08
N GLY A 75 -19.61 -24.94 -6.84
CA GLY A 75 -20.32 -24.92 -5.56
C GLY A 75 -19.58 -24.18 -4.44
N ALA A 76 -18.61 -23.36 -4.79
CA ALA A 76 -17.82 -22.56 -3.85
C ALA A 76 -17.25 -21.31 -4.51
N PRO A 77 -16.94 -20.26 -3.74
CA PRO A 77 -16.23 -19.09 -4.23
C PRO A 77 -14.83 -19.43 -4.78
N ILE A 78 -14.26 -18.50 -5.55
CA ILE A 78 -12.86 -18.58 -5.98
C ILE A 78 -11.99 -18.77 -4.74
N SER A 79 -11.18 -19.84 -4.76
CA SER A 79 -10.27 -20.18 -3.68
C SER A 79 -8.84 -20.19 -4.18
N VAL A 80 -7.94 -19.56 -3.41
CA VAL A 80 -6.54 -19.35 -3.78
C VAL A 80 -5.60 -20.05 -2.81
N PRO A 81 -4.40 -20.47 -3.26
CA PRO A 81 -3.43 -21.09 -2.39
C PRO A 81 -2.95 -20.11 -1.32
N VAL A 82 -2.69 -20.62 -0.13
CA VAL A 82 -2.21 -19.88 1.03
C VAL A 82 -1.11 -20.65 1.74
N GLY A 83 -0.30 -19.96 2.51
CA GLY A 83 0.76 -20.56 3.32
C GLY A 83 2.16 -20.19 2.86
N ASP A 84 3.15 -20.80 3.51
CA ASP A 84 4.57 -20.46 3.33
C ASP A 84 5.04 -20.67 1.87
N ASP A 85 4.43 -21.62 1.15
CA ASP A 85 4.74 -21.87 -0.26
C ASP A 85 4.35 -20.73 -1.21
N THR A 86 3.58 -19.75 -0.74
CA THR A 86 3.24 -18.54 -1.52
C THR A 86 4.34 -17.49 -1.48
N LEU A 87 5.24 -17.58 -0.51
CA LEU A 87 6.32 -16.61 -0.36
C LEU A 87 7.37 -16.75 -1.46
N GLY A 88 7.87 -15.63 -1.93
CA GLY A 88 8.80 -15.57 -3.06
C GLY A 88 8.16 -15.77 -4.43
N ARG A 89 6.83 -15.89 -4.49
CA ARG A 89 6.08 -16.26 -5.70
C ARG A 89 5.20 -15.11 -6.19
N VAL A 90 4.84 -15.20 -7.48
CA VAL A 90 3.94 -14.24 -8.14
C VAL A 90 2.72 -14.98 -8.68
N PHE A 91 1.54 -14.46 -8.40
CA PHE A 91 0.24 -15.07 -8.74
C PHE A 91 -0.66 -14.13 -9.52
N ASN A 92 -1.59 -14.73 -10.27
CA ASN A 92 -2.76 -14.01 -10.82
C ASN A 92 -3.92 -14.00 -9.80
N VAL A 93 -5.07 -13.45 -10.22
CA VAL A 93 -6.29 -13.36 -9.39
C VAL A 93 -6.81 -14.71 -8.90
N LEU A 94 -6.60 -15.78 -9.63
CA LEU A 94 -7.00 -17.15 -9.28
C LEU A 94 -5.98 -17.87 -8.40
N GLY A 95 -4.88 -17.20 -8.05
CA GLY A 95 -3.77 -17.80 -7.30
C GLY A 95 -2.93 -18.78 -8.14
N GLU A 96 -2.97 -18.65 -9.46
CA GLU A 96 -2.11 -19.41 -10.35
C GLU A 96 -0.76 -18.71 -10.50
N PRO A 97 0.36 -19.46 -10.43
CA PRO A 97 1.69 -18.90 -10.59
C PRO A 97 1.88 -18.31 -11.99
N VAL A 98 2.43 -17.09 -12.05
CA VAL A 98 2.81 -16.39 -13.30
C VAL A 98 4.31 -16.14 -13.40
N ASP A 99 5.08 -16.65 -12.46
CA ASP A 99 6.54 -16.52 -12.33
C ASP A 99 7.33 -17.67 -12.99
N ASN A 100 6.68 -18.48 -13.83
CA ASN A 100 7.21 -19.72 -14.43
C ASN A 100 7.64 -20.79 -13.39
N GLY A 101 7.26 -20.63 -12.14
CA GLY A 101 7.51 -21.61 -11.10
C GLY A 101 6.50 -22.76 -11.12
N PRO A 102 6.71 -23.79 -10.28
CA PRO A 102 5.82 -24.94 -10.24
C PRO A 102 4.39 -24.53 -9.82
N LYS A 103 3.41 -25.18 -10.45
CA LYS A 103 1.99 -25.05 -10.03
C LYS A 103 1.76 -25.71 -8.69
N PHE A 104 0.82 -25.17 -7.92
CA PHE A 104 0.40 -25.81 -6.66
C PHE A 104 -0.35 -27.11 -6.93
N GLY A 105 0.01 -28.14 -6.16
CA GLY A 105 -0.67 -29.44 -6.24
C GLY A 105 -2.11 -29.41 -5.68
N PRO A 106 -2.87 -30.48 -5.86
CA PRO A 106 -4.24 -30.59 -5.35
C PRO A 106 -4.31 -30.55 -3.82
N ASP A 107 -3.23 -30.90 -3.12
CA ASP A 107 -3.14 -30.92 -1.65
C ASP A 107 -2.77 -29.55 -1.05
N ALA A 108 -2.52 -28.54 -1.88
CA ALA A 108 -2.21 -27.19 -1.42
C ALA A 108 -3.38 -26.60 -0.63
N LYS A 109 -3.08 -26.01 0.52
CA LYS A 109 -4.09 -25.30 1.32
C LYS A 109 -4.64 -24.13 0.50
N ARG A 110 -5.96 -24.04 0.45
CA ARG A 110 -6.67 -22.97 -0.25
C ARG A 110 -7.69 -22.33 0.67
N MET A 111 -7.91 -21.03 0.47
CA MET A 111 -8.94 -20.26 1.18
C MET A 111 -9.75 -19.46 0.17
N PRO A 112 -11.07 -19.30 0.42
CA PRO A 112 -11.92 -18.49 -0.45
C PRO A 112 -11.55 -17.01 -0.35
N ILE A 113 -11.63 -16.29 -1.46
CA ILE A 113 -11.35 -14.85 -1.49
C ILE A 113 -12.49 -14.02 -0.89
N HIS A 114 -13.72 -14.54 -0.90
CA HIS A 114 -14.87 -13.93 -0.21
C HIS A 114 -14.96 -14.50 1.19
N ARG A 115 -14.71 -13.65 2.17
CA ARG A 115 -14.73 -13.97 3.59
C ARG A 115 -15.29 -12.81 4.37
N ASP A 116 -15.91 -13.10 5.50
CA ASP A 116 -16.36 -12.09 6.43
C ASP A 116 -15.18 -11.42 7.13
N ALA A 117 -15.36 -10.17 7.52
CA ALA A 117 -14.44 -9.48 8.42
C ALA A 117 -14.36 -10.21 9.78
N PRO A 118 -13.24 -10.08 10.51
CA PRO A 118 -13.14 -10.60 11.87
C PRO A 118 -14.28 -10.12 12.75
N LYS A 119 -14.80 -11.02 13.60
CA LYS A 119 -15.87 -10.67 14.53
C LYS A 119 -15.37 -9.71 15.60
N TYR A 120 -16.28 -8.95 16.17
CA TYR A 120 -15.95 -7.94 17.18
C TYR A 120 -15.17 -8.50 18.38
N ASP A 121 -15.46 -9.70 18.81
CA ASP A 121 -14.78 -10.38 19.91
C ASP A 121 -13.39 -10.93 19.55
N GLU A 122 -13.06 -10.99 18.26
CA GLU A 122 -11.74 -11.40 17.75
C GLU A 122 -10.76 -10.22 17.61
N LEU A 123 -11.25 -8.99 17.62
CA LEU A 123 -10.45 -7.80 17.43
C LEU A 123 -9.50 -7.55 18.61
N ASN A 124 -8.33 -7.00 18.30
CA ASN A 124 -7.43 -6.44 19.29
C ASN A 124 -7.72 -4.94 19.43
N ASN A 125 -8.10 -4.51 20.63
CA ASN A 125 -8.44 -3.12 20.89
C ASN A 125 -7.23 -2.27 21.33
N ASN A 126 -6.05 -2.87 21.46
CA ASN A 126 -4.84 -2.13 21.80
C ASN A 126 -4.29 -1.43 20.55
N THR A 127 -4.15 -0.12 20.62
CA THR A 127 -3.50 0.67 19.58
C THR A 127 -1.99 0.66 19.83
N GLU A 128 -1.27 -0.02 18.97
CA GLU A 128 0.20 -0.10 19.01
C GLU A 128 0.78 0.56 17.76
N ILE A 129 1.87 1.31 17.93
CA ILE A 129 2.60 1.89 16.81
C ILE A 129 3.43 0.82 16.12
N LEU A 130 3.36 0.80 14.80
CA LEU A 130 4.25 0.02 13.95
C LEU A 130 5.48 0.86 13.64
N GLU A 131 6.58 0.57 14.31
CA GLU A 131 7.86 1.25 14.07
C GLU A 131 8.41 0.84 12.72
N THR A 132 8.56 1.81 11.81
CA THR A 132 9.03 1.58 10.44
C THR A 132 10.54 1.74 10.28
N GLY A 133 11.20 2.39 11.22
CA GLY A 133 12.61 2.76 11.15
C GLY A 133 12.88 3.94 10.21
N ILE A 134 11.84 4.60 9.72
CA ILE A 134 11.91 5.78 8.85
C ILE A 134 11.50 7.01 9.66
N LYS A 135 12.45 7.90 9.91
CA LYS A 135 12.30 9.04 10.84
C LYS A 135 11.06 9.88 10.60
N VAL A 136 10.84 10.29 9.35
CA VAL A 136 9.73 11.18 9.00
C VAL A 136 8.37 10.54 9.26
N ILE A 137 8.24 9.25 8.99
CA ILE A 137 7.01 8.49 9.22
C ILE A 137 6.80 8.28 10.71
N ASP A 138 7.78 7.70 11.39
CA ASP A 138 7.66 7.32 12.80
C ASP A 138 7.43 8.53 13.71
N LEU A 139 8.02 9.69 13.38
CA LEU A 139 7.86 10.91 14.16
C LEU A 139 6.52 11.62 13.89
N LEU A 140 6.19 11.89 12.61
CA LEU A 140 5.16 12.85 12.22
C LEU A 140 3.85 12.22 11.75
N ALA A 141 3.91 11.01 11.20
CA ALA A 141 2.76 10.27 10.71
C ALA A 141 2.86 8.79 11.08
N PRO A 142 2.96 8.45 12.39
CA PRO A 142 3.22 7.10 12.83
C PRO A 142 2.11 6.13 12.37
N TYR A 143 2.53 4.96 11.91
CA TYR A 143 1.63 3.90 11.47
C TYR A 143 1.13 3.11 12.67
N VAL A 144 -0.15 2.73 12.63
CA VAL A 144 -0.76 1.85 13.63
C VAL A 144 -0.70 0.41 13.14
N ARG A 145 -0.34 -0.51 14.01
CA ARG A 145 -0.41 -1.95 13.74
C ARG A 145 -1.87 -2.35 13.51
N GLY A 146 -2.14 -2.96 12.36
CA GLY A 146 -3.51 -3.26 11.92
C GLY A 146 -4.26 -2.07 11.34
N GLY A 147 -3.58 -0.93 11.16
CA GLY A 147 -4.13 0.27 10.54
C GLY A 147 -4.07 0.25 9.02
N LYS A 148 -4.73 1.23 8.44
CA LYS A 148 -4.84 1.45 7.00
C LYS A 148 -4.18 2.77 6.66
N ILE A 149 -3.12 2.73 5.86
CA ILE A 149 -2.31 3.88 5.48
C ILE A 149 -2.52 4.20 4.01
N GLY A 150 -2.89 5.43 3.70
CA GLY A 150 -2.93 5.94 2.34
C GLY A 150 -1.58 6.50 1.92
N LEU A 151 -1.05 6.01 0.80
CA LEU A 151 0.19 6.51 0.20
C LEU A 151 -0.15 7.34 -1.03
N PHE A 152 0.12 8.63 -0.96
CA PHE A 152 -0.15 9.59 -2.01
C PHE A 152 1.14 10.05 -2.66
N GLY A 153 1.08 10.38 -3.93
CA GLY A 153 2.21 10.96 -4.65
C GLY A 153 2.14 10.70 -6.15
N GLY A 154 2.65 11.63 -6.92
CA GLY A 154 2.75 11.52 -8.36
C GLY A 154 3.79 10.50 -8.83
N ALA A 155 4.02 10.44 -10.14
CA ALA A 155 5.06 9.60 -10.71
C ALA A 155 6.46 10.13 -10.35
N GLY A 156 7.40 9.24 -10.06
CA GLY A 156 8.82 9.58 -9.87
C GLY A 156 9.16 10.23 -8.51
N VAL A 157 8.27 10.15 -7.52
CA VAL A 157 8.53 10.68 -6.17
C VAL A 157 9.09 9.62 -5.19
N GLY A 158 9.36 8.40 -5.67
CA GLY A 158 9.95 7.34 -4.87
C GLY A 158 8.97 6.43 -4.12
N LYS A 159 7.70 6.33 -4.55
CA LYS A 159 6.72 5.39 -3.96
C LYS A 159 7.25 3.97 -3.88
N THR A 160 7.72 3.44 -4.99
CA THR A 160 8.23 2.06 -5.08
C THR A 160 9.38 1.81 -4.12
N VAL A 161 10.33 2.75 -4.06
CA VAL A 161 11.50 2.65 -3.17
C VAL A 161 11.08 2.69 -1.70
N LEU A 162 10.10 3.54 -1.36
CA LEU A 162 9.54 3.58 0.00
C LEU A 162 8.84 2.27 0.37
N ILE A 163 8.05 1.71 -0.53
CA ILE A 163 7.38 0.41 -0.33
C ILE A 163 8.42 -0.69 -0.07
N GLN A 164 9.45 -0.76 -0.88
CA GLN A 164 10.51 -1.75 -0.73
C GLN A 164 11.27 -1.59 0.59
N GLU A 165 11.56 -0.36 1.01
CA GLU A 165 12.22 -0.11 2.29
C GLU A 165 11.34 -0.51 3.48
N LEU A 166 10.03 -0.25 3.40
CA LEU A 166 9.08 -0.71 4.43
C LEU A 166 9.05 -2.24 4.50
N ILE A 167 9.02 -2.94 3.37
CA ILE A 167 9.09 -4.41 3.32
C ILE A 167 10.40 -4.88 3.94
N HIS A 168 11.53 -4.27 3.56
CA HIS A 168 12.85 -4.61 4.09
C HIS A 168 12.89 -4.44 5.61
N ASN A 169 12.45 -3.30 6.11
CA ASN A 169 12.52 -2.97 7.54
C ASN A 169 11.61 -3.87 8.38
N ILE A 170 10.41 -4.20 7.88
CA ILE A 170 9.51 -5.13 8.57
C ILE A 170 10.06 -6.56 8.56
N ALA A 171 10.66 -7.00 7.46
CA ALA A 171 11.29 -8.32 7.37
C ALA A 171 12.47 -8.46 8.32
N GLN A 172 13.27 -7.41 8.49
CA GLN A 172 14.46 -7.41 9.36
C GLN A 172 14.11 -7.13 10.84
N GLY A 173 13.29 -6.10 11.08
CA GLY A 173 13.00 -5.61 12.44
C GLY A 173 11.94 -6.42 13.18
N HIS A 174 10.93 -6.93 12.47
CA HIS A 174 9.76 -7.58 13.07
C HIS A 174 9.58 -9.05 12.67
N ASN A 175 10.48 -9.60 11.85
CA ASN A 175 10.33 -10.94 11.25
C ASN A 175 8.95 -11.12 10.55
N GLY A 176 8.40 -10.02 10.07
CA GLY A 176 7.09 -9.95 9.44
C GLY A 176 7.11 -10.46 8.00
N ILE A 177 5.92 -10.73 7.51
CA ILE A 177 5.65 -11.16 6.13
C ILE A 177 4.95 -10.02 5.41
N SER A 178 5.20 -9.91 4.12
CA SER A 178 4.54 -8.93 3.26
C SER A 178 3.77 -9.60 2.14
N VAL A 179 2.66 -8.99 1.77
CA VAL A 179 1.89 -9.35 0.58
C VAL A 179 1.78 -8.10 -0.28
N PHE A 180 2.27 -8.16 -1.51
CA PHE A 180 2.14 -7.07 -2.47
C PHE A 180 1.05 -7.39 -3.48
N THR A 181 0.11 -6.46 -3.64
CA THR A 181 -1.04 -6.63 -4.53
C THR A 181 -1.06 -5.51 -5.57
N GLY A 182 -0.73 -5.84 -6.81
CA GLY A 182 -0.79 -4.92 -7.94
C GLY A 182 -2.17 -4.94 -8.58
N VAL A 183 -2.91 -3.85 -8.46
CA VAL A 183 -4.28 -3.72 -8.94
C VAL A 183 -4.32 -2.73 -10.11
N GLY A 184 -4.48 -3.23 -11.31
CA GLY A 184 -4.60 -2.41 -12.52
C GLY A 184 -3.35 -1.61 -12.88
N GLU A 185 -2.17 -2.04 -12.41
CA GLU A 185 -0.90 -1.41 -12.73
C GLU A 185 -0.30 -1.95 -14.04
N ARG A 186 0.73 -1.28 -14.53
CA ARG A 186 1.40 -1.68 -15.77
C ARG A 186 2.21 -2.96 -15.57
N THR A 187 2.14 -3.87 -16.52
CA THR A 187 2.89 -5.14 -16.49
C THR A 187 4.39 -4.91 -16.33
N ARG A 188 4.95 -3.88 -16.98
CA ARG A 188 6.36 -3.53 -16.85
C ARG A 188 6.72 -3.14 -15.42
N GLU A 189 5.93 -2.29 -14.78
CA GLU A 189 6.18 -1.84 -13.39
C GLU A 189 6.10 -3.02 -12.40
N GLY A 190 5.15 -3.94 -12.61
CA GLY A 190 5.07 -5.16 -11.82
C GLY A 190 6.29 -6.08 -11.99
N ASN A 191 6.80 -6.20 -13.22
CA ASN A 191 8.00 -6.97 -13.50
C ASN A 191 9.26 -6.32 -12.90
N ASP A 192 9.40 -4.99 -13.04
CA ASP A 192 10.50 -4.24 -12.44
C ASP A 192 10.50 -4.41 -10.92
N MET A 193 9.33 -4.28 -10.26
CA MET A 193 9.15 -4.51 -8.83
C MET A 193 9.62 -5.92 -8.39
N TYR A 194 9.26 -6.95 -9.15
CA TYR A 194 9.69 -8.31 -8.85
C TYR A 194 11.22 -8.45 -8.86
N TYR A 195 11.88 -7.95 -9.88
CA TYR A 195 13.35 -8.03 -9.98
C TYR A 195 14.06 -7.16 -8.94
N GLU A 196 13.53 -5.99 -8.63
CA GLU A 196 14.06 -5.12 -7.58
C GLU A 196 13.93 -5.76 -6.19
N MET A 197 12.77 -6.37 -5.87
CA MET A 197 12.59 -7.12 -4.62
C MET A 197 13.52 -8.33 -4.53
N LYS A 198 13.77 -9.00 -5.66
CA LYS A 198 14.73 -10.10 -5.72
C LYS A 198 16.15 -9.62 -5.48
N ALA A 199 16.54 -8.51 -6.09
CA ALA A 199 17.89 -7.93 -5.94
C ALA A 199 18.14 -7.41 -4.51
N SER A 200 17.14 -6.84 -3.86
CA SER A 200 17.20 -6.36 -2.47
C SER A 200 17.06 -7.46 -1.41
N GLY A 201 16.78 -8.72 -1.83
CA GLY A 201 16.67 -9.86 -0.91
C GLY A 201 15.37 -9.91 -0.08
N VAL A 202 14.37 -9.07 -0.38
CA VAL A 202 13.09 -9.04 0.36
C VAL A 202 12.02 -9.96 -0.23
N LEU A 203 12.25 -10.48 -1.44
CA LEU A 203 11.29 -11.32 -2.15
C LEU A 203 10.93 -12.60 -1.38
N GLU A 204 11.90 -13.23 -0.71
CA GLU A 204 11.70 -14.50 0.01
C GLU A 204 10.66 -14.43 1.15
N LYS A 205 10.36 -13.22 1.65
CA LYS A 205 9.34 -12.97 2.67
C LYS A 205 8.11 -12.25 2.12
N THR A 206 7.96 -12.21 0.80
CA THR A 206 6.89 -11.47 0.13
C THR A 206 6.14 -12.38 -0.83
N ALA A 207 4.82 -12.42 -0.74
CA ALA A 207 3.95 -12.97 -1.77
C ALA A 207 3.45 -11.83 -2.66
N MET A 208 3.47 -12.03 -3.98
CA MET A 208 3.04 -11.01 -4.94
C MET A 208 1.82 -11.50 -5.72
N VAL A 209 0.82 -10.65 -5.88
CA VAL A 209 -0.40 -10.95 -6.63
C VAL A 209 -0.69 -9.82 -7.59
N TYR A 210 -0.87 -10.13 -8.87
CA TYR A 210 -1.11 -9.13 -9.90
C TYR A 210 -2.42 -9.34 -10.64
N GLY A 211 -3.20 -8.27 -10.77
CA GLY A 211 -4.26 -8.10 -11.75
C GLY A 211 -3.92 -6.87 -12.58
N GLN A 212 -3.26 -7.08 -13.71
CA GLN A 212 -2.61 -6.03 -14.50
C GLN A 212 -3.63 -5.15 -15.25
N MET A 213 -3.15 -4.01 -15.76
CA MET A 213 -3.97 -3.04 -16.50
C MET A 213 -4.63 -3.62 -17.76
N ASN A 214 -4.02 -4.61 -18.39
CA ASN A 214 -4.52 -5.28 -19.58
C ASN A 214 -5.51 -6.43 -19.27
N GLU A 215 -5.66 -6.81 -18.01
CA GLU A 215 -6.61 -7.84 -17.61
C GLU A 215 -8.04 -7.30 -17.51
N PRO A 216 -9.07 -8.14 -17.66
CA PRO A 216 -10.46 -7.71 -17.59
C PRO A 216 -10.83 -7.17 -16.20
N PRO A 217 -11.91 -6.39 -16.11
CA PRO A 217 -12.32 -5.78 -14.84
C PRO A 217 -12.61 -6.79 -13.74
N GLY A 218 -13.06 -8.01 -14.05
CA GLY A 218 -13.24 -9.06 -13.06
C GLY A 218 -11.96 -9.40 -12.31
N ALA A 219 -10.85 -9.59 -13.03
CA ALA A 219 -9.54 -9.84 -12.42
C ALA A 219 -9.09 -8.65 -11.56
N ARG A 220 -9.19 -7.43 -12.07
CA ARG A 220 -8.80 -6.20 -11.34
C ARG A 220 -9.65 -5.93 -10.09
N MET A 221 -10.93 -6.32 -10.10
CA MET A 221 -11.81 -6.23 -8.93
C MET A 221 -11.47 -7.23 -7.83
N ARG A 222 -10.95 -8.40 -8.18
CA ARG A 222 -10.78 -9.52 -7.24
C ARG A 222 -9.35 -9.73 -6.79
N VAL A 223 -8.37 -9.22 -7.50
CA VAL A 223 -6.96 -9.41 -7.16
C VAL A 223 -6.59 -8.88 -5.77
N ALA A 224 -7.19 -7.75 -5.34
CA ALA A 224 -7.00 -7.23 -3.99
C ALA A 224 -7.52 -8.22 -2.92
N LEU A 225 -8.63 -8.89 -3.17
CA LEU A 225 -9.17 -9.93 -2.30
C LEU A 225 -8.27 -11.16 -2.24
N THR A 226 -7.65 -11.53 -3.36
CA THR A 226 -6.69 -12.63 -3.43
C THR A 226 -5.48 -12.35 -2.52
N GLY A 227 -4.86 -11.18 -2.65
CA GLY A 227 -3.75 -10.79 -1.79
C GLY A 227 -4.14 -10.70 -0.33
N LEU A 228 -5.30 -10.12 -0.03
CA LEU A 228 -5.83 -10.04 1.33
C LEU A 228 -6.05 -11.43 1.94
N THR A 229 -6.56 -12.39 1.16
CA THR A 229 -6.77 -13.76 1.63
C THR A 229 -5.45 -14.46 2.00
N ILE A 230 -4.39 -14.25 1.22
CA ILE A 230 -3.05 -14.73 1.57
C ILE A 230 -2.56 -14.08 2.88
N ALA A 231 -2.74 -12.78 3.03
CA ALA A 231 -2.38 -12.05 4.26
C ALA A 231 -3.16 -12.55 5.48
N GLU A 232 -4.46 -12.81 5.33
CA GLU A 232 -5.31 -13.34 6.40
C GLU A 232 -4.87 -14.72 6.91
N TYR A 233 -4.36 -15.57 6.02
CA TYR A 233 -3.82 -16.85 6.46
C TYR A 233 -2.65 -16.67 7.45
N PHE A 234 -1.73 -15.77 7.15
CA PHE A 234 -0.61 -15.49 8.05
C PHE A 234 -1.05 -14.84 9.36
N ARG A 235 -2.03 -13.93 9.32
CA ARG A 235 -2.61 -13.33 10.53
C ARG A 235 -3.35 -14.36 11.39
N ASP A 236 -4.29 -15.11 10.78
CA ASP A 236 -5.29 -15.90 11.52
C ASP A 236 -4.81 -17.30 11.88
N VAL A 237 -3.98 -17.91 11.02
CA VAL A 237 -3.48 -19.28 11.19
C VAL A 237 -2.06 -19.32 11.74
N LYS A 238 -1.18 -18.45 11.24
CA LYS A 238 0.22 -18.38 11.69
C LYS A 238 0.42 -17.42 12.87
N GLY A 239 -0.53 -16.54 13.16
CA GLY A 239 -0.43 -15.57 14.24
C GLY A 239 0.66 -14.52 14.01
N GLN A 240 0.87 -14.12 12.75
CA GLN A 240 1.93 -13.19 12.36
C GLN A 240 1.40 -11.78 12.09
N ASP A 241 2.31 -10.83 12.14
CA ASP A 241 2.07 -9.47 11.65
C ASP A 241 2.41 -9.43 10.16
N VAL A 242 1.48 -8.92 9.38
CA VAL A 242 1.56 -8.87 7.92
C VAL A 242 1.46 -7.45 7.43
N LEU A 243 2.34 -7.06 6.50
CA LEU A 243 2.14 -5.87 5.68
C LEU A 243 1.43 -6.24 4.39
N LEU A 244 0.33 -5.57 4.11
CA LEU A 244 -0.42 -5.70 2.87
C LEU A 244 -0.28 -4.42 2.04
N PHE A 245 0.35 -4.51 0.89
CA PHE A 245 0.42 -3.43 -0.07
C PHE A 245 -0.64 -3.58 -1.14
N ILE A 246 -1.38 -2.51 -1.42
CA ILE A 246 -2.37 -2.45 -2.50
C ILE A 246 -2.00 -1.28 -3.41
N ASP A 247 -1.51 -1.58 -4.58
CA ASP A 247 -1.16 -0.59 -5.59
C ASP A 247 -1.91 -0.89 -6.89
N ASN A 248 -2.96 -0.21 -7.20
CA ASN A 248 -3.55 0.98 -6.62
C ASN A 248 -5.01 0.73 -6.19
N ILE A 249 -5.42 1.16 -5.01
CA ILE A 249 -6.79 0.94 -4.51
C ILE A 249 -7.87 1.60 -5.39
N PHE A 250 -7.54 2.72 -6.04
CA PHE A 250 -8.46 3.37 -6.98
C PHE A 250 -8.86 2.45 -8.14
N ARG A 251 -7.93 1.60 -8.61
CA ARG A 251 -8.21 0.66 -9.72
C ARG A 251 -9.20 -0.45 -9.33
N PHE A 252 -9.23 -0.81 -8.05
CA PHE A 252 -10.27 -1.70 -7.51
C PHE A 252 -11.67 -1.10 -7.70
N THR A 253 -11.87 0.15 -7.33
CA THR A 253 -13.17 0.83 -7.51
C THR A 253 -13.48 1.09 -8.97
N GLN A 254 -12.50 1.47 -9.78
CA GLN A 254 -12.67 1.69 -11.21
C GLN A 254 -13.14 0.42 -11.94
N ALA A 255 -12.53 -0.72 -11.65
CA ALA A 255 -12.94 -2.01 -12.23
C ALA A 255 -14.39 -2.34 -11.88
N GLY A 256 -14.83 -2.07 -10.65
CA GLY A 256 -16.24 -2.19 -10.25
C GLY A 256 -17.17 -1.29 -11.05
N SER A 257 -16.77 -0.08 -11.36
CA SER A 257 -17.59 0.83 -12.18
C SER A 257 -17.71 0.37 -13.64
N GLU A 258 -16.69 -0.23 -14.19
CA GLU A 258 -16.69 -0.76 -15.58
C GLU A 258 -17.74 -1.86 -15.80
N VAL A 259 -17.97 -2.70 -14.79
CA VAL A 259 -18.97 -3.79 -14.92
C VAL A 259 -20.35 -3.39 -14.41
N SER A 260 -20.48 -2.33 -13.63
CA SER A 260 -21.73 -1.98 -12.93
C SER A 260 -22.92 -1.79 -13.87
N ALA A 261 -22.73 -1.08 -14.96
CA ALA A 261 -23.77 -0.87 -15.97
C ALA A 261 -24.18 -2.19 -16.66
N LEU A 262 -23.23 -3.08 -16.92
CA LEU A 262 -23.47 -4.39 -17.53
C LEU A 262 -24.23 -5.32 -16.58
N LEU A 263 -24.10 -5.11 -15.27
CA LEU A 263 -24.89 -5.80 -14.25
C LEU A 263 -26.32 -5.22 -14.10
N GLY A 264 -26.67 -4.18 -14.86
CA GLY A 264 -27.99 -3.54 -14.80
C GLY A 264 -28.15 -2.58 -13.63
N ARG A 265 -27.08 -2.12 -13.01
CA ARG A 265 -27.12 -1.15 -11.90
C ARG A 265 -27.19 0.28 -12.45
N ILE A 266 -28.01 1.11 -11.83
CA ILE A 266 -28.10 2.55 -12.16
C ILE A 266 -26.84 3.23 -11.61
N PRO A 267 -26.08 3.99 -12.43
CA PRO A 267 -24.92 4.72 -11.95
C PRO A 267 -25.24 5.74 -10.85
N SER A 268 -24.36 5.87 -9.89
CA SER A 268 -24.38 6.91 -8.88
C SER A 268 -23.61 8.16 -9.32
N ALA A 269 -23.25 9.04 -8.40
CA ALA A 269 -22.48 10.25 -8.69
C ALA A 269 -21.20 9.94 -9.49
N VAL A 270 -20.89 10.81 -10.47
CA VAL A 270 -19.71 10.72 -11.36
C VAL A 270 -19.63 9.40 -12.16
N GLY A 271 -20.73 8.64 -12.24
CA GLY A 271 -20.77 7.38 -12.98
C GLY A 271 -20.27 6.15 -12.23
N TYR A 272 -19.97 6.26 -10.94
CA TYR A 272 -19.56 5.13 -10.12
C TYR A 272 -20.73 4.17 -9.81
N GLN A 273 -20.37 2.95 -9.44
CA GLN A 273 -21.34 1.96 -8.97
C GLN A 273 -22.05 2.41 -7.69
N PRO A 274 -23.35 2.11 -7.53
CA PRO A 274 -24.09 2.44 -6.31
C PRO A 274 -23.58 1.65 -5.08
N THR A 275 -22.86 0.56 -5.31
CA THR A 275 -22.29 -0.33 -4.30
C THR A 275 -20.86 0.06 -3.89
N LEU A 276 -20.34 1.19 -4.35
CA LEU A 276 -18.95 1.63 -4.11
C LEU A 276 -18.54 1.56 -2.64
N ALA A 277 -19.33 2.18 -1.76
CA ALA A 277 -19.03 2.22 -0.32
C ALA A 277 -19.11 0.83 0.31
N THR A 278 -20.05 0.00 -0.11
CA THR A 278 -20.18 -1.37 0.41
C THR A 278 -19.02 -2.26 -0.03
N GLU A 279 -18.64 -2.21 -1.29
CA GLU A 279 -17.50 -2.98 -1.84
C GLU A 279 -16.19 -2.56 -1.16
N MET A 280 -15.96 -1.26 -1.00
CA MET A 280 -14.80 -0.74 -0.28
C MET A 280 -14.81 -1.16 1.19
N GLY A 281 -15.94 -1.06 1.88
CA GLY A 281 -16.10 -1.47 3.26
C GLY A 281 -15.83 -2.97 3.46
N GLN A 282 -16.35 -3.81 2.60
CA GLN A 282 -16.09 -5.27 2.65
C GLN A 282 -14.60 -5.62 2.53
N LEU A 283 -13.85 -4.89 1.72
CA LEU A 283 -12.40 -5.06 1.63
C LEU A 283 -11.70 -4.51 2.89
N GLN A 284 -11.99 -3.27 3.25
CA GLN A 284 -11.26 -2.53 4.28
C GLN A 284 -11.47 -3.09 5.70
N GLU A 285 -12.68 -3.55 6.03
CA GLU A 285 -12.99 -4.09 7.36
C GLU A 285 -12.31 -5.44 7.65
N ARG A 286 -11.84 -6.15 6.64
CA ARG A 286 -11.01 -7.35 6.81
C ARG A 286 -9.58 -7.03 7.22
N ILE A 287 -9.13 -5.81 6.93
CA ILE A 287 -7.77 -5.32 7.22
C ILE A 287 -7.76 -4.74 8.62
N THR A 288 -7.31 -5.52 9.60
CA THR A 288 -7.33 -5.13 11.02
C THR A 288 -6.41 -6.01 11.86
N SER A 289 -6.17 -5.59 13.11
CA SER A 289 -5.54 -6.40 14.15
C SER A 289 -6.56 -7.32 14.82
N THR A 290 -6.17 -8.57 14.97
CA THR A 290 -6.91 -9.55 15.78
C THR A 290 -6.08 -9.95 17.00
N LYS A 291 -6.67 -10.71 17.91
CA LYS A 291 -5.95 -11.30 19.07
C LYS A 291 -4.83 -12.27 18.67
N LYS A 292 -4.80 -12.72 17.41
CA LYS A 292 -3.81 -13.68 16.89
C LYS A 292 -2.65 -12.99 16.18
N GLY A 293 -2.92 -11.95 15.40
CA GLY A 293 -1.95 -11.24 14.59
C GLY A 293 -2.56 -9.99 13.97
N SER A 294 -1.83 -9.32 13.09
CA SER A 294 -2.30 -8.11 12.45
C SER A 294 -2.08 -8.09 10.94
N ILE A 295 -2.92 -7.35 10.24
CA ILE A 295 -2.67 -6.90 8.86
C ILE A 295 -2.65 -5.38 8.88
N THR A 296 -1.51 -4.81 8.57
CA THR A 296 -1.35 -3.37 8.35
C THR A 296 -1.28 -3.13 6.85
N SER A 297 -2.14 -2.27 6.31
CA SER A 297 -2.14 -2.02 4.87
C SER A 297 -1.55 -0.67 4.52
N ILE A 298 -0.80 -0.66 3.42
CA ILE A 298 -0.32 0.54 2.76
C ILE A 298 -0.92 0.54 1.36
N GLN A 299 -1.79 1.50 1.12
CA GLN A 299 -2.62 1.57 -0.07
C GLN A 299 -2.22 2.78 -0.89
N ALA A 300 -1.67 2.57 -2.08
CA ALA A 300 -1.45 3.66 -3.01
C ALA A 300 -2.81 4.17 -3.49
N VAL A 301 -3.03 5.46 -3.37
CA VAL A 301 -4.29 6.11 -3.76
C VAL A 301 -4.01 7.07 -4.90
N TYR A 302 -4.65 6.81 -6.04
CA TYR A 302 -4.71 7.76 -7.14
C TYR A 302 -5.93 8.68 -6.95
N VAL A 303 -5.70 9.97 -7.06
CA VAL A 303 -6.74 10.99 -6.96
C VAL A 303 -6.97 11.57 -8.36
N PRO A 304 -8.08 11.25 -9.03
CA PRO A 304 -8.38 11.77 -10.37
C PRO A 304 -8.42 13.30 -10.39
N ALA A 305 -7.66 13.92 -11.30
CA ALA A 305 -7.59 15.36 -11.46
C ALA A 305 -7.26 16.15 -10.17
N ASP A 306 -6.59 15.50 -9.21
CA ASP A 306 -6.32 16.05 -7.87
C ASP A 306 -7.59 16.48 -7.10
N ASP A 307 -8.74 15.90 -7.47
CA ASP A 307 -10.02 16.17 -6.82
C ASP A 307 -10.29 15.18 -5.68
N TYR A 308 -10.01 15.60 -4.47
CA TYR A 308 -10.24 14.84 -3.24
C TYR A 308 -11.73 14.64 -2.90
N THR A 309 -12.61 15.33 -3.61
CA THR A 309 -14.08 15.17 -3.46
C THR A 309 -14.67 14.09 -4.38
N ASP A 310 -13.87 13.55 -5.30
CA ASP A 310 -14.28 12.41 -6.12
C ASP A 310 -14.69 11.23 -5.23
N PRO A 311 -15.83 10.56 -5.52
CA PRO A 311 -16.37 9.51 -4.66
C PRO A 311 -15.41 8.36 -4.32
N ALA A 312 -14.51 7.97 -5.24
CA ALA A 312 -13.60 6.85 -5.00
C ALA A 312 -12.52 7.19 -3.97
N PRO A 313 -11.71 8.26 -4.12
CA PRO A 313 -10.78 8.65 -3.06
C PRO A 313 -11.50 9.06 -1.77
N ALA A 314 -12.62 9.78 -1.83
CA ALA A 314 -13.37 10.20 -0.64
C ALA A 314 -13.82 9.00 0.20
N THR A 315 -14.32 7.93 -0.45
CA THR A 315 -14.71 6.69 0.23
C THR A 315 -13.50 5.98 0.83
N THR A 316 -12.37 5.99 0.11
CA THR A 316 -11.12 5.39 0.63
C THR A 316 -10.61 6.13 1.85
N PHE A 317 -10.61 7.47 1.82
CA PHE A 317 -10.15 8.30 2.95
C PHE A 317 -10.89 8.02 4.25
N ALA A 318 -12.19 7.72 4.18
CA ALA A 318 -13.00 7.41 5.36
C ALA A 318 -12.50 6.19 6.15
N HIS A 319 -11.70 5.32 5.52
CA HIS A 319 -11.13 4.12 6.15
C HIS A 319 -9.68 4.28 6.63
N LEU A 320 -9.00 5.37 6.25
CA LEU A 320 -7.57 5.53 6.53
C LEU A 320 -7.31 6.01 7.96
N ASP A 321 -6.32 5.40 8.60
CA ASP A 321 -5.80 5.79 9.91
C ASP A 321 -4.62 6.77 9.81
N ALA A 322 -3.88 6.72 8.71
CA ALA A 322 -2.77 7.61 8.43
C ALA A 322 -2.64 7.89 6.92
N THR A 323 -2.04 9.02 6.59
CA THR A 323 -1.69 9.38 5.21
C THR A 323 -0.21 9.74 5.12
N THR A 324 0.44 9.25 4.07
CA THR A 324 1.82 9.58 3.73
C THR A 324 1.83 10.23 2.35
N ASN A 325 2.13 11.51 2.30
CA ASN A 325 2.16 12.29 1.07
C ASN A 325 3.60 12.44 0.57
N LEU A 326 3.85 11.97 -0.65
CA LEU A 326 5.14 12.14 -1.33
C LEU A 326 5.06 13.30 -2.30
N GLU A 327 5.96 14.27 -2.12
CA GLU A 327 5.94 15.52 -2.86
C GLU A 327 7.18 15.69 -3.76
N ARG A 328 6.93 16.16 -4.99
CA ARG A 328 7.99 16.30 -5.98
C ARG A 328 8.99 17.41 -5.62
N TRP A 329 8.56 18.48 -4.97
CA TRP A 329 9.44 19.57 -4.59
C TRP A 329 10.55 19.11 -3.63
N LEU A 330 10.27 18.12 -2.76
CA LEU A 330 11.28 17.51 -1.89
C LEU A 330 12.34 16.74 -2.68
N THR A 331 11.95 16.06 -3.76
CA THR A 331 12.91 15.38 -4.63
C THR A 331 13.82 16.38 -5.35
N GLN A 332 13.29 17.54 -5.72
CA GLN A 332 14.05 18.62 -6.40
C GLN A 332 15.15 19.21 -5.52
N ILE A 333 14.92 19.26 -4.20
CA ILE A 333 15.94 19.71 -3.23
C ILE A 333 16.75 18.54 -2.64
N GLY A 334 16.53 17.30 -3.15
CA GLY A 334 17.29 16.11 -2.79
C GLY A 334 16.97 15.56 -1.39
N ILE A 335 15.77 15.78 -0.87
CA ILE A 335 15.29 15.18 0.37
C ILE A 335 14.60 13.85 0.05
N TYR A 336 15.14 12.77 0.60
CA TYR A 336 14.61 11.41 0.47
C TYR A 336 14.53 10.72 1.84
N PRO A 337 13.41 10.03 2.17
CA PRO A 337 12.20 9.92 1.35
C PRO A 337 11.50 11.28 1.18
N ALA A 338 10.84 11.47 0.03
CA ALA A 338 10.17 12.72 -0.30
C ALA A 338 8.81 12.87 0.41
N VAL A 339 8.73 12.49 1.66
CA VAL A 339 7.52 12.56 2.48
C VAL A 339 7.34 13.99 2.99
N ASP A 340 6.20 14.59 2.65
CA ASP A 340 5.86 15.91 3.13
C ASP A 340 5.48 15.86 4.63
N PRO A 341 6.27 16.51 5.49
CA PRO A 341 6.08 16.46 6.94
C PRO A 341 4.85 17.24 7.43
N LEU A 342 4.30 18.14 6.63
CA LEU A 342 3.14 18.97 6.96
C LEU A 342 1.83 18.41 6.38
N ALA A 343 1.90 17.76 5.21
CA ALA A 343 0.74 17.17 4.56
C ALA A 343 0.46 15.72 5.00
N SER A 344 1.45 15.03 5.56
CA SER A 344 1.28 13.66 6.08
C SER A 344 0.70 13.69 7.48
N THR A 345 -0.27 12.81 7.76
CA THR A 345 -1.03 12.80 9.02
C THR A 345 -1.20 11.40 9.57
N SER A 346 -1.45 11.31 10.88
CA SER A 346 -1.85 10.07 11.55
C SER A 346 -2.82 10.36 12.68
N THR A 347 -3.86 9.55 12.79
CA THR A 347 -4.80 9.57 13.92
C THR A 347 -4.16 9.12 15.22
N ALA A 348 -3.04 8.40 15.13
CA ALA A 348 -2.29 7.92 16.29
C ALA A 348 -1.38 8.98 16.91
N LEU A 349 -1.15 10.12 16.26
CA LEU A 349 -0.30 11.18 16.80
C LEU A 349 -1.05 11.95 17.89
N THR A 350 -1.29 11.30 19.01
CA THR A 350 -1.91 11.86 20.21
C THR A 350 -1.09 11.47 21.46
N PRO A 351 -1.09 12.30 22.51
CA PRO A 351 -0.31 12.01 23.72
C PRO A 351 -0.66 10.66 24.39
N GLU A 352 -1.91 10.21 24.21
CA GLU A 352 -2.42 8.96 24.79
C GLU A 352 -1.83 7.72 24.11
N ILE A 353 -1.51 7.81 22.81
CA ILE A 353 -1.02 6.68 22.01
C ILE A 353 0.51 6.71 21.92
N VAL A 354 1.09 7.83 21.47
CA VAL A 354 2.54 7.93 21.25
C VAL A 354 3.32 8.35 22.49
N GLY A 355 2.65 8.82 23.52
CA GLY A 355 3.27 9.39 24.71
C GLY A 355 3.57 10.88 24.57
N LYS A 356 3.70 11.54 25.72
CA LYS A 356 3.83 13.01 25.80
C LYS A 356 5.08 13.53 25.09
N GLU A 357 6.23 12.92 25.30
CA GLU A 357 7.50 13.39 24.71
C GLU A 357 7.49 13.33 23.19
N HIS A 358 7.04 12.21 22.62
CA HIS A 358 6.93 12.06 21.17
C HIS A 358 5.98 13.11 20.58
N TYR A 359 4.80 13.26 21.17
CA TYR A 359 3.80 14.23 20.71
C TYR A 359 4.32 15.68 20.74
N GLU A 360 4.97 16.08 21.84
CA GLU A 360 5.53 17.43 21.98
C GLU A 360 6.63 17.69 20.95
N VAL A 361 7.54 16.74 20.74
CA VAL A 361 8.61 16.88 19.74
C VAL A 361 8.04 16.93 18.32
N ALA A 362 7.10 16.06 18.00
CA ALA A 362 6.47 16.05 16.67
C ALA A 362 5.71 17.36 16.38
N THR A 363 4.94 17.83 17.33
CA THR A 363 4.17 19.08 17.21
C THR A 363 5.10 20.30 17.05
N GLU A 364 6.19 20.35 17.79
CA GLU A 364 7.14 21.45 17.69
C GLU A 364 7.91 21.42 16.35
N VAL A 365 8.28 20.23 15.87
CA VAL A 365 8.87 20.05 14.53
C VAL A 365 7.92 20.58 13.45
N GLN A 366 6.64 20.22 13.51
CA GLN A 366 5.65 20.71 12.56
C GLN A 366 5.49 22.24 12.64
N HIS A 367 5.46 22.80 13.84
CA HIS A 367 5.37 24.23 14.07
C HIS A 367 6.56 24.99 13.45
N VAL A 368 7.77 24.53 13.68
CA VAL A 368 9.01 25.12 13.13
C VAL A 368 9.02 25.05 11.60
N LEU A 369 8.64 23.91 11.03
CA LEU A 369 8.56 23.75 9.57
C LEU A 369 7.44 24.59 8.95
N GLN A 370 6.29 24.72 9.60
CA GLN A 370 5.20 25.59 9.16
C GLN A 370 5.64 27.05 9.15
N ARG A 371 6.29 27.49 10.23
CA ARG A 371 6.82 28.86 10.31
C ARG A 371 7.89 29.13 9.23
N TYR A 372 8.75 28.16 8.98
CA TYR A 372 9.72 28.26 7.88
C TYR A 372 9.04 28.40 6.53
N HIS A 373 8.00 27.61 6.27
CA HIS A 373 7.23 27.70 5.03
C HIS A 373 6.63 29.11 4.84
N GLU A 374 6.06 29.71 5.88
CA GLU A 374 5.55 31.08 5.84
C GLU A 374 6.65 32.14 5.56
N LEU A 375 7.85 31.90 6.08
CA LEU A 375 8.98 32.83 5.88
C LEU A 375 9.65 32.66 4.51
N GLN A 376 9.43 31.55 3.79
CA GLN A 376 10.05 31.33 2.49
C GLN A 376 9.70 32.40 1.45
N ASP A 377 8.46 32.88 1.45
CA ASP A 377 8.04 33.95 0.54
C ASP A 377 8.80 35.28 0.83
N ILE A 378 8.97 35.58 2.11
CA ILE A 378 9.74 36.78 2.54
C ILE A 378 11.21 36.62 2.14
N ILE A 379 11.80 35.45 2.39
CA ILE A 379 13.20 35.18 2.04
C ILE A 379 13.43 35.25 0.54
N SER A 380 12.50 34.76 -0.27
CA SER A 380 12.62 34.74 -1.72
C SER A 380 12.54 36.14 -2.36
N ILE A 381 11.77 37.01 -1.75
CA ILE A 381 11.53 38.40 -2.28
C ILE A 381 12.52 39.41 -1.70
N LEU A 382 12.74 39.38 -0.39
CA LEU A 382 13.47 40.39 0.36
C LEU A 382 14.86 39.95 0.83
N GLY A 383 15.12 38.63 0.86
CA GLY A 383 16.35 38.02 1.36
C GLY A 383 16.33 37.73 2.86
N MET A 384 17.35 37.03 3.32
CA MET A 384 17.51 36.63 4.73
C MET A 384 17.77 37.81 5.69
N ASP A 385 18.30 38.90 5.17
CA ASP A 385 18.71 40.06 6.00
C ASP A 385 17.51 40.81 6.60
N GLU A 386 16.35 40.73 5.98
CA GLU A 386 15.11 41.34 6.46
C GLU A 386 14.43 40.59 7.61
N LEU A 387 14.90 39.36 7.91
CA LEU A 387 14.39 38.58 9.03
C LEU A 387 14.96 39.07 10.35
N SER A 388 14.13 39.04 11.40
CA SER A 388 14.58 39.23 12.77
C SER A 388 15.57 38.15 13.20
N ASP A 389 16.35 38.42 14.23
CA ASP A 389 17.33 37.41 14.74
C ASP A 389 16.64 36.12 15.20
N ASP A 390 15.47 36.21 15.81
CA ASP A 390 14.68 35.04 16.23
C ASP A 390 14.20 34.25 15.00
N GLU A 391 13.76 34.92 13.94
CA GLU A 391 13.34 34.24 12.69
C GLU A 391 14.52 33.60 11.98
N LYS A 392 15.70 34.19 11.99
CA LYS A 392 16.94 33.57 11.45
C LYS A 392 17.28 32.27 12.17
N VAL A 393 17.11 32.22 13.51
CA VAL A 393 17.30 30.99 14.29
C VAL A 393 16.27 29.93 13.90
N ILE A 394 15.00 30.31 13.77
CA ILE A 394 13.93 29.39 13.33
C ILE A 394 14.26 28.81 11.94
N VAL A 395 14.65 29.64 10.97
CA VAL A 395 15.02 29.19 9.62
C VAL A 395 16.21 28.24 9.64
N ALA A 396 17.25 28.56 10.40
CA ALA A 396 18.44 27.70 10.51
C ALA A 396 18.11 26.34 11.12
N ARG A 397 17.29 26.30 12.16
CA ARG A 397 16.83 25.03 12.77
C ARG A 397 15.89 24.28 11.83
N ALA A 398 14.95 24.96 11.16
CA ALA A 398 14.05 24.34 10.20
C ALA A 398 14.80 23.64 9.06
N ARG A 399 15.86 24.25 8.52
CA ARG A 399 16.71 23.62 7.49
C ARG A 399 17.44 22.40 8.00
N ARG A 400 17.94 22.42 9.25
CA ARG A 400 18.54 21.24 9.89
C ARG A 400 17.50 20.14 10.09
N ILE A 401 16.30 20.48 10.56
CA ILE A 401 15.17 19.54 10.73
C ILE A 401 14.83 18.93 9.37
N GLN A 402 14.65 19.75 8.33
CA GLN A 402 14.32 19.26 6.98
C GLN A 402 15.39 18.29 6.44
N ASN A 403 16.66 18.64 6.58
CA ASN A 403 17.75 17.76 6.20
C ASN A 403 17.79 16.49 7.06
N PHE A 404 17.52 16.58 8.36
CA PHE A 404 17.53 15.43 9.26
C PHE A 404 16.32 14.51 9.07
N LEU A 405 15.22 14.98 8.49
CA LEU A 405 14.12 14.12 8.03
C LEU A 405 14.54 13.19 6.87
N SER A 406 15.57 13.56 6.11
CA SER A 406 16.12 12.69 5.06
C SER A 406 16.89 11.52 5.66
N GLN A 407 16.88 10.40 4.94
CA GLN A 407 17.47 9.14 5.41
C GLN A 407 17.87 8.27 4.21
N SER A 408 19.03 7.60 4.31
CA SER A 408 19.44 6.61 3.31
C SER A 408 18.68 5.31 3.50
N PHE A 409 18.25 4.70 2.40
CA PHE A 409 17.51 3.45 2.38
C PHE A 409 18.39 2.27 1.99
N SER A 410 18.17 1.12 2.65
CA SER A 410 18.91 -0.11 2.38
C SER A 410 18.67 -0.62 0.96
N VAL A 411 17.45 -0.50 0.46
CA VAL A 411 17.10 -0.92 -0.90
C VAL A 411 17.67 -0.02 -1.98
N ALA A 412 18.10 1.20 -1.64
CA ALA A 412 18.74 2.15 -2.56
C ALA A 412 20.27 2.11 -2.52
N GLU A 413 20.87 1.35 -1.63
CA GLU A 413 22.33 1.29 -1.42
C GLU A 413 23.11 0.99 -2.69
N GLN A 414 22.63 0.05 -3.49
CA GLN A 414 23.27 -0.33 -4.77
C GLN A 414 23.30 0.82 -5.81
N PHE A 415 22.41 1.81 -5.70
CA PHE A 415 22.33 2.95 -6.61
C PHE A 415 23.03 4.19 -6.06
N THR A 416 22.99 4.37 -4.75
CA THR A 416 23.51 5.57 -4.08
C THR A 416 24.93 5.39 -3.56
N GLY A 417 25.38 4.14 -3.38
CA GLY A 417 26.64 3.80 -2.72
C GLY A 417 26.68 4.15 -1.22
N THR A 418 25.55 4.55 -0.64
CA THR A 418 25.44 4.91 0.77
C THR A 418 24.69 3.82 1.52
N PRO A 419 25.24 3.26 2.61
CA PRO A 419 24.57 2.26 3.41
C PRO A 419 23.22 2.74 3.95
N GLY A 420 22.22 1.88 3.88
CA GLY A 420 20.91 2.15 4.46
C GLY A 420 20.95 2.25 5.98
N LYS A 421 20.02 3.00 6.54
CA LYS A 421 19.93 3.24 7.99
C LYS A 421 18.49 2.96 8.48
N TYR A 422 18.36 1.97 9.35
CA TYR A 422 17.17 1.83 10.19
C TYR A 422 17.34 2.68 11.44
N VAL A 423 16.43 3.58 11.72
CA VAL A 423 16.54 4.48 12.88
C VAL A 423 15.43 4.16 13.89
N PRO A 424 15.77 3.66 15.08
CA PRO A 424 14.79 3.44 16.14
C PRO A 424 14.06 4.73 16.52
N LEU A 425 12.76 4.63 16.81
CA LEU A 425 11.92 5.77 17.17
C LEU A 425 12.51 6.60 18.32
N LYS A 426 13.08 5.92 19.32
CA LYS A 426 13.75 6.58 20.46
C LYS A 426 14.89 7.51 20.02
N ASP A 427 15.70 7.07 19.07
CA ASP A 427 16.83 7.86 18.55
C ASP A 427 16.33 8.99 17.65
N THR A 428 15.25 8.76 16.92
CA THR A 428 14.54 9.80 16.15
C THR A 428 14.07 10.92 17.07
N ILE A 429 13.33 10.61 18.13
CA ILE A 429 12.84 11.60 19.09
C ILE A 429 13.99 12.35 19.74
N LYS A 430 15.03 11.65 20.21
CA LYS A 430 16.25 12.24 20.80
C LYS A 430 16.92 13.24 19.85
N GLY A 431 17.06 12.86 18.59
CA GLY A 431 17.72 13.70 17.58
C GLY A 431 16.95 14.99 17.31
N PHE A 432 15.66 14.91 17.01
CA PHE A 432 14.83 16.09 16.73
C PHE A 432 14.69 17.00 17.96
N LYS A 433 14.52 16.43 19.16
CA LYS A 433 14.51 17.19 20.40
C LYS A 433 15.79 17.99 20.59
N GLY A 434 16.95 17.37 20.36
CA GLY A 434 18.24 18.06 20.45
C GLY A 434 18.40 19.21 19.46
N ILE A 435 17.87 19.07 18.23
CA ILE A 435 17.87 20.15 17.23
C ILE A 435 16.95 21.29 17.70
N LEU A 436 15.75 20.98 18.17
CA LEU A 436 14.79 21.97 18.67
C LEU A 436 15.35 22.77 19.86
N GLU A 437 16.07 22.11 20.77
CA GLU A 437 16.72 22.70 21.93
C GLU A 437 18.00 23.52 21.58
N GLY A 438 18.41 23.51 20.31
CA GLY A 438 19.58 24.27 19.83
C GLY A 438 20.93 23.63 20.14
N LYS A 439 20.99 22.37 20.59
CA LYS A 439 22.23 21.67 20.94
C LYS A 439 23.20 21.53 19.76
N TYR A 440 22.70 21.65 18.55
CA TYR A 440 23.45 21.42 17.31
C TYR A 440 23.48 22.64 16.39
N ASP A 441 23.17 23.83 16.91
CA ASP A 441 23.16 25.06 16.14
C ASP A 441 24.51 25.43 15.51
N ASP A 442 25.61 24.94 16.10
CA ASP A 442 26.99 25.14 15.60
C ASP A 442 27.39 24.20 14.45
N LEU A 443 26.57 23.18 14.14
CA LEU A 443 26.87 22.24 13.07
C LEU A 443 26.31 22.75 11.72
N PRO A 444 27.03 22.49 10.60
CA PRO A 444 26.57 22.86 9.27
C PRO A 444 25.27 22.11 8.90
N GLU A 445 24.37 22.77 8.19
CA GLU A 445 23.05 22.20 7.78
C GLU A 445 23.21 20.90 6.98
N GLU A 446 24.22 20.83 6.11
CA GLU A 446 24.49 19.64 5.25
C GLU A 446 24.92 18.40 6.05
N ALA A 447 25.41 18.57 7.28
CA ALA A 447 25.76 17.44 8.13
C ALA A 447 24.55 16.59 8.52
N PHE A 448 23.34 17.16 8.49
CA PHE A 448 22.09 16.48 8.85
C PHE A 448 21.44 15.72 7.68
N ARG A 449 21.99 15.86 6.47
CA ARG A 449 21.39 15.29 5.27
C ARG A 449 21.75 13.83 5.09
N LEU A 450 20.74 12.98 4.80
CA LEU A 450 20.89 11.54 4.52
C LEU A 450 21.68 10.78 5.61
N VAL A 451 21.44 11.11 6.86
CA VAL A 451 22.03 10.43 8.03
C VAL A 451 20.98 9.61 8.77
N GLY A 452 21.41 8.67 9.58
CA GLY A 452 20.52 7.90 10.45
C GLY A 452 20.22 8.65 11.74
N THR A 453 21.04 8.44 12.76
CA THR A 453 20.90 9.07 14.08
C THR A 453 21.54 10.46 14.14
N ILE A 454 21.26 11.18 15.19
CA ILE A 454 21.93 12.48 15.43
C ILE A 454 23.43 12.34 15.64
N ASP A 455 23.89 11.21 16.17
CA ASP A 455 25.30 10.94 16.35
C ASP A 455 26.01 10.79 15.00
N ASP A 456 25.36 10.21 13.97
CA ASP A 456 25.87 10.18 12.59
C ASP A 456 26.04 11.59 12.01
N ALA A 457 25.12 12.50 12.32
CA ALA A 457 25.22 13.91 11.88
C ALA A 457 26.43 14.62 12.52
N VAL A 458 26.67 14.37 13.81
CA VAL A 458 27.83 14.92 14.53
C VAL A 458 29.14 14.39 13.95
N GLU A 459 29.20 13.10 13.64
CA GLU A 459 30.39 12.50 12.98
C GLU A 459 30.63 13.06 11.59
N LYS A 460 29.55 13.18 10.80
CA LYS A 460 29.62 13.79 9.46
C LYS A 460 30.12 15.23 9.52
N ALA A 461 29.65 16.02 10.48
CA ALA A 461 30.12 17.40 10.67
C ALA A 461 31.62 17.47 11.01
N LYS A 462 32.13 16.52 11.81
CA LYS A 462 33.59 16.44 12.13
C LYS A 462 34.39 16.15 10.87
N LYS A 463 33.95 15.21 10.03
CA LYS A 463 34.63 14.88 8.76
C LYS A 463 34.64 16.09 7.82
N MET A 464 33.49 16.76 7.63
CA MET A 464 33.40 17.97 6.79
C MET A 464 34.39 19.06 7.24
N LYS A 465 34.55 19.27 8.55
CA LYS A 465 35.52 20.24 9.09
C LYS A 465 36.96 19.83 8.82
N ALA A 466 37.29 18.52 8.88
CA ALA A 466 38.64 18.02 8.58
C ALA A 466 38.98 18.20 7.11
N ASP A 467 38.05 17.83 6.21
CA ASP A 467 38.23 17.96 4.76
C ASP A 467 38.44 19.42 4.34
N THR A 468 37.66 20.34 4.90
CA THR A 468 37.81 21.79 4.66
C THR A 468 39.14 22.33 5.17
N ALA A 469 39.65 21.79 6.26
CA ALA A 469 40.95 22.19 6.80
C ALA A 469 42.14 21.69 5.94
N GLU A 470 42.01 20.51 5.31
CA GLU A 470 43.00 19.99 4.36
C GLU A 470 43.01 20.77 3.06
N GLU A 471 41.81 21.10 2.48
CA GLU A 471 41.70 21.91 1.26
C GLU A 471 42.24 23.36 1.44
N THR A 472 42.18 23.90 2.66
CA THR A 472 42.75 25.23 2.95
C THR A 472 44.22 25.21 3.27
N ALA A 473 44.81 24.02 3.44
CA ALA A 473 46.24 23.84 3.71
C ALA A 473 47.08 23.51 2.46
N GLU A 474 46.43 23.16 1.34
CA GLU A 474 47.01 23.05 -0.01
C GLU A 474 46.95 24.40 -0.76
#